data_56c1724aa85aaf137d6a6f5178f093a8
#
_entry.id   56c1724aa85aaf137d6a6f5178f093a8
#
_cell.length_a   1.000
_cell.length_b   1.000
_cell.length_c   1.000
_cell.angle_alpha   90.00
_cell.angle_beta   90.00
_cell.angle_gamma   90.00
#
_symmetry.space_group_name_H-M   'P 1'
#
loop_
_entity.id
_entity.type
_entity.pdbx_description
1 polymer ?
#
loop_
_entity_poly.entity_id
_entity_poly.type
_entity_poly.pdbx_seq_one_letter_code
_entity_poly.pdbx_strand_id
1 'polypeptide(L)'
;MKYFFLSYLFVGAIILSAFGFRGSKSELPPIEVFQDMDHQAKIKYQASSEFFADGRGARMPVKGTAPMGFEIPAKAAVEGAKPARYAFTNGVGYYDTGKMGDFYGDGLPTEVTSDPTVFNEAFIKRGEQRYNIHCAVCHGTSGNGKGVTSKYGILAAFNFQQPGALDPANPAAFRADGAIFDVITNGKGLMGGYGGNITLRDRWAIVAYIRSLQLAAKEAGVTLQ
;
A
#
# COMPACT_ATOMS: atom_id res chain seq x y z
N MET A 1 55.57 -10.62 41.90
CA MET A 1 55.11 -9.27 41.49
C MET A 1 54.71 -9.19 40.02
N LYS A 2 55.51 -9.68 39.05
CA LYS A 2 55.17 -9.60 37.59
C LYS A 2 53.87 -10.29 37.23
N TYR A 3 53.50 -11.41 37.83
CA TYR A 3 52.23 -12.11 37.58
C TYR A 3 51.03 -11.35 38.17
N PHE A 4 51.25 -10.62 39.26
CA PHE A 4 50.21 -9.75 39.82
C PHE A 4 49.85 -8.61 38.86
N PHE A 5 50.84 -7.95 38.28
CA PHE A 5 50.62 -6.90 37.31
C PHE A 5 50.00 -7.44 35.99
N LEU A 6 50.41 -8.63 35.55
CA LEU A 6 49.86 -9.28 34.39
C LEU A 6 48.35 -9.64 34.59
N SER A 7 48.00 -10.20 35.76
CA SER A 7 46.59 -10.49 36.07
C SER A 7 45.76 -9.22 36.19
N TYR A 8 46.31 -8.16 36.79
CA TYR A 8 45.63 -6.87 36.87
C TYR A 8 45.36 -6.26 35.47
N LEU A 9 46.37 -6.32 34.59
CA LEU A 9 46.25 -5.86 33.21
C LEU A 9 45.19 -6.67 32.44
N PHE A 10 45.20 -7.99 32.63
CA PHE A 10 44.20 -8.86 31.98
C PHE A 10 42.79 -8.60 32.45
N VAL A 11 42.58 -8.44 33.77
CA VAL A 11 41.25 -8.06 34.32
C VAL A 11 40.81 -6.68 33.82
N GLY A 12 41.74 -5.71 33.79
CA GLY A 12 41.46 -4.38 33.23
C GLY A 12 41.04 -4.43 31.74
N ALA A 13 41.75 -5.26 30.95
CA ALA A 13 41.40 -5.47 29.54
C ALA A 13 40.00 -6.10 29.36
N ILE A 14 39.64 -7.08 30.19
CA ILE A 14 38.30 -7.67 30.20
C ILE A 14 37.24 -6.64 30.56
N ILE A 15 37.48 -5.83 31.61
CA ILE A 15 36.54 -4.78 32.02
C ILE A 15 36.37 -3.74 30.91
N LEU A 16 37.46 -3.27 30.29
CA LEU A 16 37.41 -2.34 29.17
C LEU A 16 36.73 -2.92 27.97
N SER A 17 36.92 -4.20 27.63
CA SER A 17 36.24 -4.86 26.53
C SER A 17 34.76 -5.04 26.79
N ALA A 18 34.35 -5.34 28.03
CA ALA A 18 32.97 -5.57 28.41
C ALA A 18 32.14 -4.27 28.57
N PHE A 19 32.78 -3.19 29.04
CA PHE A 19 32.08 -1.95 29.43
C PHE A 19 32.54 -0.72 28.66
N GLY A 20 33.76 -0.67 28.12
CA GLY A 20 34.35 0.49 27.50
C GLY A 20 33.68 0.94 26.18
N PHE A 21 32.95 0.07 25.55
CA PHE A 21 32.25 0.35 24.27
C PHE A 21 30.73 0.47 24.44
N ARG A 22 30.21 0.39 25.66
CA ARG A 22 28.78 0.57 25.91
C ARG A 22 28.36 1.99 25.57
N GLY A 23 27.30 2.08 24.75
CA GLY A 23 26.69 3.35 24.35
C GLY A 23 27.35 4.01 23.13
N SER A 24 28.44 3.47 22.57
CA SER A 24 28.91 3.89 21.26
C SER A 24 27.97 3.38 20.16
N LYS A 25 27.64 4.25 19.20
CA LYS A 25 26.93 3.82 17.99
C LYS A 25 27.89 3.00 17.14
N SER A 26 27.48 1.79 16.77
CA SER A 26 28.23 0.92 15.86
C SER A 26 27.36 0.64 14.63
N GLU A 27 27.96 0.66 13.46
CA GLU A 27 27.31 0.22 12.20
C GLU A 27 27.35 -1.31 12.07
N LEU A 28 28.15 -1.97 12.88
CA LEU A 28 28.22 -3.42 12.90
C LEU A 28 27.16 -3.99 13.86
N PRO A 29 26.56 -5.13 13.54
CA PRO A 29 25.66 -5.82 14.46
C PRO A 29 26.42 -6.20 15.74
N PRO A 30 25.74 -6.24 16.90
CA PRO A 30 26.36 -6.63 18.15
C PRO A 30 26.88 -8.07 18.05
N ILE A 31 27.96 -8.35 18.79
CA ILE A 31 28.49 -9.71 18.89
C ILE A 31 27.50 -10.55 19.71
N GLU A 32 26.94 -11.56 19.05
CA GLU A 32 26.01 -12.51 19.66
C GLU A 32 26.81 -13.73 20.16
N VAL A 33 26.99 -13.83 21.46
CA VAL A 33 27.66 -14.99 22.08
C VAL A 33 26.72 -16.21 22.10
N PHE A 34 25.44 -15.97 22.42
CA PHE A 34 24.36 -16.96 22.37
C PHE A 34 23.25 -16.38 21.53
N GLN A 35 22.96 -17.00 20.39
CA GLN A 35 21.99 -16.52 19.43
C GLN A 35 20.53 -16.72 19.88
N ASP A 36 20.33 -17.59 20.88
CA ASP A 36 19.01 -17.94 21.42
C ASP A 36 17.94 -18.05 20.31
N MET A 37 16.92 -17.21 20.33
CA MET A 37 15.85 -17.23 19.32
C MET A 37 16.00 -16.13 18.26
N ASP A 38 17.08 -15.37 18.24
CA ASP A 38 17.30 -14.30 17.25
C ASP A 38 17.49 -14.86 15.84
N HIS A 39 18.15 -16.04 15.74
CA HIS A 39 18.32 -16.78 14.50
C HIS A 39 17.48 -18.06 14.52
N GLN A 40 16.40 -18.07 13.76
CA GLN A 40 15.52 -19.23 13.62
C GLN A 40 15.59 -19.75 12.18
N ALA A 41 15.49 -21.08 12.01
CA ALA A 41 15.44 -21.76 10.72
C ALA A 41 14.09 -21.56 10.01
N LYS A 42 13.53 -20.33 10.07
CA LYS A 42 12.30 -19.96 9.39
C LYS A 42 12.57 -18.91 8.30
N ILE A 43 11.87 -19.01 7.21
CA ILE A 43 11.91 -17.99 6.17
C ILE A 43 11.09 -16.79 6.65
N LYS A 44 11.77 -15.66 6.86
CA LYS A 44 11.13 -14.37 7.19
C LYS A 44 10.58 -13.75 5.89
N TYR A 45 9.67 -12.79 6.02
CA TYR A 45 9.20 -11.98 4.88
C TYR A 45 10.40 -11.27 4.22
N GLN A 46 10.36 -11.15 2.90
CA GLN A 46 11.42 -10.57 2.07
C GLN A 46 12.78 -11.30 2.14
N ALA A 47 12.86 -12.46 2.80
CA ALA A 47 14.08 -13.24 2.85
C ALA A 47 14.22 -14.11 1.58
N SER A 48 15.47 -14.33 1.17
CA SER A 48 15.79 -15.33 0.16
C SER A 48 15.65 -16.76 0.74
N SER A 49 15.50 -17.73 -0.13
CA SER A 49 15.50 -19.15 0.22
C SER A 49 16.30 -19.94 -0.82
N GLU A 50 17.30 -20.66 -0.37
CA GLU A 50 18.09 -21.55 -1.23
C GLU A 50 17.32 -22.81 -1.64
N PHE A 51 16.23 -23.13 -0.91
CA PHE A 51 15.40 -24.29 -1.20
C PHE A 51 14.65 -24.19 -2.54
N PHE A 52 14.28 -22.99 -2.97
CA PHE A 52 13.53 -22.77 -4.19
C PHE A 52 14.43 -22.31 -5.35
N ALA A 53 14.23 -22.86 -6.54
CA ALA A 53 15.03 -22.55 -7.72
C ALA A 53 15.04 -21.06 -8.12
N ASP A 54 13.98 -20.31 -7.76
CA ASP A 54 13.85 -18.86 -7.99
C ASP A 54 14.47 -18.02 -6.86
N GLY A 55 15.05 -18.64 -5.85
CA GLY A 55 15.67 -17.97 -4.71
C GLY A 55 14.71 -17.22 -3.79
N ARG A 56 13.40 -17.31 -4.01
CA ARG A 56 12.39 -16.54 -3.26
C ARG A 56 11.87 -17.33 -2.06
N GLY A 57 11.98 -16.74 -0.88
CA GLY A 57 11.33 -17.26 0.33
C GLY A 57 9.82 -17.00 0.34
N ALA A 58 9.37 -15.85 -0.16
CA ALA A 58 7.96 -15.54 -0.31
C ALA A 58 7.38 -16.25 -1.54
N ARG A 59 6.44 -17.17 -1.31
CA ARG A 59 5.78 -17.94 -2.37
C ARG A 59 4.40 -17.33 -2.68
N MET A 60 4.04 -17.38 -3.95
CA MET A 60 2.66 -17.10 -4.35
C MET A 60 1.73 -18.16 -3.75
N PRO A 61 0.53 -17.78 -3.31
CA PRO A 61 -0.46 -18.75 -2.85
C PRO A 61 -0.73 -19.82 -3.92
N VAL A 62 -0.99 -21.04 -3.48
CA VAL A 62 -1.36 -22.11 -4.42
C VAL A 62 -2.65 -21.73 -5.14
N LYS A 63 -2.69 -21.97 -6.46
CA LYS A 63 -3.87 -21.66 -7.27
C LYS A 63 -5.12 -22.34 -6.70
N GLY A 64 -6.17 -21.56 -6.48
CA GLY A 64 -7.42 -22.04 -5.89
C GLY A 64 -7.51 -21.91 -4.37
N THR A 65 -6.47 -21.42 -3.69
CA THR A 65 -6.57 -21.07 -2.26
C THR A 65 -7.18 -19.69 -2.09
N ALA A 66 -8.11 -19.55 -1.14
CA ALA A 66 -8.65 -18.27 -0.70
C ALA A 66 -8.06 -17.94 0.67
N PRO A 67 -7.27 -16.86 0.82
CA PRO A 67 -6.79 -16.44 2.14
C PRO A 67 -7.97 -16.01 3.02
N MET A 68 -7.77 -16.11 4.33
CA MET A 68 -8.76 -15.63 5.29
C MET A 68 -9.03 -14.14 5.08
N GLY A 69 -10.30 -13.76 4.95
CA GLY A 69 -10.71 -12.38 4.61
C GLY A 69 -10.98 -12.16 3.12
N PHE A 70 -10.69 -13.14 2.25
CA PHE A 70 -11.16 -13.13 0.87
C PHE A 70 -12.50 -13.86 0.79
N GLU A 71 -13.48 -13.23 0.18
CA GLU A 71 -14.71 -13.88 -0.20
C GLU A 71 -14.55 -14.48 -1.60
N ILE A 72 -14.81 -15.75 -1.73
CA ILE A 72 -15.02 -16.37 -3.06
C ILE A 72 -16.38 -15.89 -3.52
N PRO A 73 -16.52 -15.27 -4.72
CA PRO A 73 -17.81 -14.91 -5.24
C PRO A 73 -18.71 -16.16 -5.25
N ALA A 74 -19.83 -16.10 -4.55
CA ALA A 74 -20.83 -17.15 -4.68
C ALA A 74 -21.18 -17.28 -6.16
N LYS A 75 -21.28 -18.51 -6.67
CA LYS A 75 -21.81 -18.75 -8.01
C LYS A 75 -23.21 -18.10 -8.09
N ALA A 76 -23.31 -17.05 -8.89
CA ALA A 76 -24.41 -16.11 -8.94
C ALA A 76 -24.55 -15.32 -7.61
N ALA A 77 -24.21 -14.03 -7.67
CA ALA A 77 -24.56 -13.12 -6.60
C ALA A 77 -26.05 -13.29 -6.28
N VAL A 78 -26.37 -13.63 -5.05
CA VAL A 78 -27.77 -13.63 -4.62
C VAL A 78 -28.22 -12.18 -4.76
N GLU A 79 -29.20 -11.96 -5.61
CA GLU A 79 -29.77 -10.65 -5.88
C GLU A 79 -30.17 -10.01 -4.54
N GLY A 80 -29.57 -8.84 -4.23
CA GLY A 80 -29.78 -8.17 -2.95
C GLY A 80 -28.77 -8.47 -1.83
N ALA A 81 -27.80 -9.34 -2.04
CA ALA A 81 -26.73 -9.54 -1.06
C ALA A 81 -25.84 -8.29 -0.98
N LYS A 82 -25.74 -7.67 0.20
CA LYS A 82 -24.79 -6.56 0.42
C LYS A 82 -23.38 -7.10 0.36
N PRO A 83 -22.46 -6.43 -0.37
CA PRO A 83 -21.07 -6.83 -0.40
C PRO A 83 -20.49 -6.77 1.01
N ALA A 84 -19.71 -7.77 1.38
CA ALA A 84 -19.08 -7.80 2.70
C ALA A 84 -18.18 -6.60 2.91
N ARG A 85 -18.27 -6.00 4.09
CA ARG A 85 -17.58 -4.75 4.43
C ARG A 85 -16.05 -4.80 4.27
N TYR A 86 -15.48 -5.99 4.31
CA TYR A 86 -14.04 -6.24 4.26
C TYR A 86 -13.63 -7.25 3.18
N ALA A 87 -14.44 -7.38 2.14
CA ALA A 87 -14.15 -8.32 1.07
C ALA A 87 -12.96 -7.87 0.21
N PHE A 88 -12.12 -8.84 -0.12
CA PHE A 88 -11.09 -8.75 -1.15
C PHE A 88 -11.52 -9.67 -2.29
N THR A 89 -12.65 -9.41 -2.93
CA THR A 89 -13.20 -10.35 -3.89
C THR A 89 -12.51 -10.27 -5.24
N ASN A 90 -12.50 -11.39 -5.96
CA ASN A 90 -12.17 -11.46 -7.38
C ASN A 90 -13.47 -11.60 -8.20
N GLY A 91 -14.50 -10.84 -7.84
CA GLY A 91 -15.76 -10.78 -8.59
C GLY A 91 -15.58 -10.30 -10.02
N VAL A 92 -16.63 -10.44 -10.82
CA VAL A 92 -16.62 -10.05 -12.23
C VAL A 92 -17.42 -8.78 -12.51
N GLY A 93 -18.10 -8.24 -11.50
CA GLY A 93 -18.94 -7.05 -11.61
C GLY A 93 -18.16 -5.74 -11.60
N TYR A 94 -18.85 -4.64 -11.90
CA TYR A 94 -18.26 -3.30 -11.88
C TYR A 94 -17.65 -2.93 -10.52
N TYR A 95 -18.35 -3.28 -9.44
CA TYR A 95 -17.85 -3.06 -8.08
C TYR A 95 -16.50 -3.75 -7.81
N ASP A 96 -16.30 -4.94 -8.36
CA ASP A 96 -15.08 -5.74 -8.13
C ASP A 96 -13.93 -5.35 -9.05
N THR A 97 -14.23 -4.94 -10.28
CA THR A 97 -13.23 -4.78 -11.35
C THR A 97 -13.05 -3.36 -11.85
N GLY A 98 -14.04 -2.48 -11.61
CA GLY A 98 -14.07 -1.16 -12.23
C GLY A 98 -14.44 -1.20 -13.73
N LYS A 99 -14.87 -2.35 -14.25
CA LYS A 99 -15.16 -2.56 -15.67
C LYS A 99 -16.60 -2.94 -15.91
N MET A 100 -17.12 -2.47 -17.02
CA MET A 100 -18.40 -2.88 -17.63
C MET A 100 -18.07 -3.48 -19.01
N GLY A 101 -17.95 -4.81 -19.05
CA GLY A 101 -17.38 -5.51 -20.22
C GLY A 101 -15.92 -5.12 -20.46
N ASP A 102 -15.61 -4.64 -21.66
CA ASP A 102 -14.23 -4.25 -22.05
C ASP A 102 -13.88 -2.79 -21.69
N PHE A 103 -14.83 -2.02 -21.19
CA PHE A 103 -14.64 -0.60 -20.89
C PHE A 103 -14.59 -0.33 -19.40
N TYR A 104 -13.84 0.69 -19.01
CA TYR A 104 -13.89 1.20 -17.64
C TYR A 104 -15.17 2.00 -17.43
N GLY A 105 -15.90 1.67 -16.37
CA GLY A 105 -17.08 2.43 -15.99
C GLY A 105 -16.71 3.78 -15.39
N ASP A 106 -17.62 4.74 -15.53
CA ASP A 106 -17.52 6.05 -14.88
C ASP A 106 -18.64 6.18 -13.84
N GLY A 107 -18.35 6.87 -12.74
CA GLY A 107 -19.21 6.93 -11.57
C GLY A 107 -18.90 5.82 -10.54
N LEU A 108 -19.29 6.09 -9.29
CA LEU A 108 -19.17 5.10 -8.22
C LEU A 108 -20.22 4.00 -8.41
N PRO A 109 -19.89 2.75 -8.06
CA PRO A 109 -20.82 1.62 -8.22
C PRO A 109 -22.06 1.77 -7.33
N THR A 110 -23.16 1.18 -7.79
CA THR A 110 -24.46 1.23 -7.09
C THR A 110 -24.39 0.62 -5.70
N GLU A 111 -23.55 -0.37 -5.48
CA GLU A 111 -23.28 -1.00 -4.19
C GLU A 111 -22.75 0.00 -3.15
N VAL A 112 -22.12 1.07 -3.59
CA VAL A 112 -21.65 2.17 -2.73
C VAL A 112 -22.69 3.27 -2.63
N THR A 113 -23.31 3.65 -3.74
CA THR A 113 -24.14 4.87 -3.82
C THR A 113 -25.60 4.65 -3.46
N SER A 114 -26.13 3.44 -3.57
CA SER A 114 -27.57 3.15 -3.33
C SER A 114 -28.00 3.26 -1.86
N ASP A 115 -27.07 3.17 -0.93
CA ASP A 115 -27.36 3.22 0.50
C ASP A 115 -26.73 4.48 1.13
N PRO A 116 -27.54 5.48 1.55
CA PRO A 116 -27.03 6.71 2.20
C PRO A 116 -26.25 6.43 3.49
N THR A 117 -26.44 5.27 4.11
CA THR A 117 -25.65 4.88 5.28
C THR A 117 -24.24 4.42 4.89
N VAL A 118 -24.02 4.09 3.64
CA VAL A 118 -22.72 3.70 3.08
C VAL A 118 -22.02 4.89 2.44
N PHE A 119 -22.69 5.61 1.53
CA PHE A 119 -22.14 6.79 0.85
C PHE A 119 -22.52 8.06 1.62
N ASN A 120 -21.62 8.48 2.48
CA ASN A 120 -21.79 9.64 3.34
C ASN A 120 -20.41 10.28 3.61
N GLU A 121 -20.39 11.35 4.42
CA GLU A 121 -19.16 12.05 4.79
C GLU A 121 -18.11 11.10 5.42
N ALA A 122 -18.54 10.14 6.23
CA ALA A 122 -17.63 9.18 6.85
C ALA A 122 -16.97 8.26 5.81
N PHE A 123 -17.64 7.97 4.68
CA PHE A 123 -17.07 7.23 3.57
C PHE A 123 -15.94 8.01 2.88
N ILE A 124 -16.14 9.32 2.64
CA ILE A 124 -15.13 10.20 2.06
C ILE A 124 -13.95 10.36 3.02
N LYS A 125 -14.21 10.59 4.32
CA LYS A 125 -13.15 10.63 5.35
C LYS A 125 -12.37 9.33 5.45
N ARG A 126 -13.02 8.19 5.24
CA ARG A 126 -12.35 6.89 5.15
C ARG A 126 -11.43 6.85 3.94
N GLY A 127 -11.88 7.35 2.78
CA GLY A 127 -11.09 7.49 1.57
C GLY A 127 -9.86 8.36 1.79
N GLU A 128 -10.03 9.52 2.43
CA GLU A 128 -8.94 10.42 2.83
C GLU A 128 -7.90 9.71 3.70
N GLN A 129 -8.36 9.03 4.75
CA GLN A 129 -7.47 8.28 5.63
C GLN A 129 -6.64 7.24 4.86
N ARG A 130 -7.27 6.47 3.99
CA ARG A 130 -6.60 5.43 3.20
C ARG A 130 -5.68 6.02 2.15
N TYR A 131 -6.09 7.09 1.51
CA TYR A 131 -5.26 7.85 0.58
C TYR A 131 -3.99 8.37 1.25
N ASN A 132 -4.11 8.99 2.42
CA ASN A 132 -2.96 9.52 3.15
C ASN A 132 -1.98 8.43 3.60
N ILE A 133 -2.47 7.22 3.90
CA ILE A 133 -1.61 6.09 4.28
C ILE A 133 -0.87 5.51 3.07
N HIS A 134 -1.56 5.29 1.94
CA HIS A 134 -1.04 4.48 0.85
C HIS A 134 -0.62 5.28 -0.38
N CYS A 135 -1.24 6.42 -0.65
CA CYS A 135 -1.13 7.13 -1.91
C CYS A 135 -0.35 8.45 -1.80
N ALA A 136 -0.54 9.19 -0.70
CA ALA A 136 0.04 10.53 -0.53
C ALA A 136 1.57 10.54 -0.56
N VAL A 137 2.22 9.44 -0.21
CA VAL A 137 3.68 9.31 -0.24
C VAL A 137 4.25 9.59 -1.64
N CYS A 138 3.53 9.22 -2.70
CA CYS A 138 3.89 9.47 -4.09
C CYS A 138 3.08 10.61 -4.69
N HIS A 139 1.75 10.62 -4.50
CA HIS A 139 0.84 11.55 -5.15
C HIS A 139 0.70 12.91 -4.45
N GLY A 140 1.26 13.07 -3.23
CA GLY A 140 1.08 14.26 -2.40
C GLY A 140 -0.28 14.25 -1.69
N THR A 141 -0.39 14.95 -0.56
CA THR A 141 -1.65 15.03 0.22
C THR A 141 -2.76 15.75 -0.54
N SER A 142 -2.42 16.71 -1.39
CA SER A 142 -3.36 17.40 -2.27
C SER A 142 -3.60 16.69 -3.61
N GLY A 143 -2.87 15.62 -3.91
CA GLY A 143 -2.98 14.91 -5.18
C GLY A 143 -2.26 15.55 -6.36
N ASN A 144 -1.31 16.44 -6.10
CA ASN A 144 -0.56 17.19 -7.12
C ASN A 144 0.61 16.40 -7.76
N GLY A 145 0.78 15.14 -7.42
CA GLY A 145 1.87 14.29 -7.92
C GLY A 145 3.25 14.58 -7.30
N LYS A 146 3.33 15.48 -6.32
CA LYS A 146 4.57 15.89 -5.66
C LYS A 146 4.63 15.37 -4.22
N GLY A 147 4.51 14.06 -4.06
CA GLY A 147 4.70 13.41 -2.77
C GLY A 147 6.17 13.40 -2.32
N VAL A 148 6.44 12.87 -1.13
CA VAL A 148 7.80 12.83 -0.57
C VAL A 148 8.79 12.08 -1.47
N THR A 149 8.33 11.08 -2.21
CA THR A 149 9.14 10.29 -3.14
C THR A 149 9.68 11.11 -4.31
N SER A 150 9.03 12.23 -4.66
CA SER A 150 9.52 13.12 -5.72
C SER A 150 10.90 13.72 -5.38
N LYS A 151 11.21 13.89 -4.10
CA LYS A 151 12.52 14.35 -3.62
C LYS A 151 13.63 13.32 -3.85
N TYR A 152 13.26 12.06 -4.07
CA TYR A 152 14.16 10.94 -4.32
C TYR A 152 14.15 10.45 -5.77
N GLY A 153 13.66 11.30 -6.69
CA GLY A 153 13.69 11.03 -8.13
C GLY A 153 12.49 10.29 -8.70
N ILE A 154 11.47 9.96 -7.89
CA ILE A 154 10.23 9.36 -8.40
C ILE A 154 9.28 10.50 -8.81
N LEU A 155 9.37 10.93 -10.07
CA LEU A 155 8.61 12.07 -10.62
C LEU A 155 7.37 11.65 -11.43
N ALA A 156 7.12 10.34 -11.55
CA ALA A 156 6.10 9.79 -12.44
C ALA A 156 4.70 9.67 -11.82
N ALA A 157 4.49 10.17 -10.59
CA ALA A 157 3.18 10.11 -9.97
C ALA A 157 2.19 11.02 -10.71
N PHE A 158 1.02 10.45 -11.06
CA PHE A 158 -0.02 11.19 -11.76
C PHE A 158 -0.54 12.36 -10.91
N ASN A 159 -0.61 13.55 -11.54
CA ASN A 159 -1.18 14.73 -10.93
C ASN A 159 -2.71 14.73 -11.12
N PHE A 160 -3.46 14.54 -10.04
CA PHE A 160 -4.93 14.55 -10.09
C PHE A 160 -5.52 15.95 -10.29
N GLN A 161 -4.75 17.00 -10.05
CA GLN A 161 -5.19 18.40 -10.15
C GLN A 161 -4.94 19.01 -11.52
N GLN A 162 -4.43 18.25 -12.50
CA GLN A 162 -4.12 18.79 -13.83
C GLN A 162 -5.40 19.27 -14.55
N PRO A 163 -5.30 20.33 -15.40
CA PRO A 163 -6.43 20.81 -16.15
C PRO A 163 -7.08 19.71 -16.99
N GLY A 164 -8.41 19.65 -16.97
CA GLY A 164 -9.17 18.62 -17.69
C GLY A 164 -9.24 17.26 -16.98
N ALA A 165 -8.78 17.13 -15.74
CA ALA A 165 -8.86 15.86 -15.00
C ALA A 165 -10.31 15.40 -14.72
N LEU A 166 -11.28 16.31 -14.79
CA LEU A 166 -12.73 16.03 -14.67
C LEU A 166 -13.46 16.13 -16.02
N ASP A 167 -12.77 16.33 -17.12
CA ASP A 167 -13.38 16.48 -18.45
C ASP A 167 -13.21 15.19 -19.25
N PRO A 168 -14.30 14.41 -19.48
CA PRO A 168 -14.25 13.19 -20.28
C PRO A 168 -13.75 13.39 -21.71
N ALA A 169 -13.89 14.61 -22.25
CA ALA A 169 -13.40 14.94 -23.59
C ALA A 169 -11.87 15.08 -23.64
N ASN A 170 -11.20 15.13 -22.48
CA ASN A 170 -9.73 15.20 -22.38
C ASN A 170 -9.10 13.87 -21.96
N PRO A 171 -8.85 12.92 -22.87
CA PRO A 171 -8.34 11.58 -22.53
C PRO A 171 -6.90 11.61 -21.98
N ALA A 172 -6.17 12.71 -22.13
CA ALA A 172 -4.83 12.86 -21.56
C ALA A 172 -4.86 13.06 -20.05
N ALA A 173 -5.85 13.78 -19.54
CA ALA A 173 -5.99 14.13 -18.13
C ALA A 173 -7.07 13.32 -17.42
N PHE A 174 -8.21 13.10 -18.06
CA PHE A 174 -9.34 12.38 -17.49
C PHE A 174 -9.04 10.88 -17.29
N ARG A 175 -9.53 10.35 -16.20
CA ARG A 175 -9.56 8.90 -15.94
C ARG A 175 -10.91 8.55 -15.35
N ALA A 176 -11.63 7.64 -16.00
CA ALA A 176 -12.89 7.10 -15.47
C ALA A 176 -12.66 6.48 -14.07
N ASP A 177 -13.69 6.49 -13.23
CA ASP A 177 -13.59 5.99 -11.85
C ASP A 177 -13.14 4.53 -11.82
N GLY A 178 -13.68 3.70 -12.71
CA GLY A 178 -13.24 2.31 -12.85
C GLY A 178 -11.80 2.17 -13.29
N ALA A 179 -11.27 3.09 -14.10
CA ALA A 179 -9.86 3.07 -14.48
C ALA A 179 -8.95 3.44 -13.30
N ILE A 180 -9.37 4.38 -12.44
CA ILE A 180 -8.64 4.71 -11.22
C ILE A 180 -8.66 3.50 -10.28
N PHE A 181 -9.82 2.86 -10.11
CA PHE A 181 -9.98 1.65 -9.30
C PHE A 181 -9.08 0.50 -9.80
N ASP A 182 -9.03 0.27 -11.11
CA ASP A 182 -8.19 -0.77 -11.72
C ASP A 182 -6.71 -0.50 -11.47
N VAL A 183 -6.27 0.76 -11.62
CA VAL A 183 -4.89 1.16 -11.33
C VAL A 183 -4.54 0.96 -9.85
N ILE A 184 -5.44 1.30 -8.93
CA ILE A 184 -5.23 1.02 -7.49
C ILE A 184 -5.13 -0.49 -7.26
N THR A 185 -5.95 -1.28 -7.94
CA THR A 185 -6.02 -2.74 -7.75
C THR A 185 -4.79 -3.44 -8.31
N ASN A 186 -4.46 -3.19 -9.56
CA ASN A 186 -3.49 -3.96 -10.34
C ASN A 186 -2.15 -3.24 -10.52
N GLY A 187 -2.11 -1.93 -10.27
CA GLY A 187 -0.96 -1.09 -10.56
C GLY A 187 -0.89 -0.64 -12.02
N LYS A 188 0.04 0.27 -12.30
CA LYS A 188 0.34 0.74 -13.67
C LYS A 188 1.76 1.29 -13.75
N GLY A 189 2.57 0.74 -14.64
CA GLY A 189 3.96 1.18 -14.83
C GLY A 189 4.78 0.98 -13.54
N LEU A 190 5.29 2.05 -12.96
CA LEU A 190 6.07 2.01 -11.72
C LEU A 190 5.18 1.87 -10.46
N MET A 191 3.89 2.12 -10.57
CA MET A 191 2.96 1.98 -9.46
C MET A 191 2.58 0.51 -9.26
N GLY A 192 2.94 -0.07 -8.13
CA GLY A 192 2.51 -1.41 -7.75
C GLY A 192 1.02 -1.47 -7.40
N GLY A 193 0.39 -2.63 -7.58
CA GLY A 193 -1.01 -2.83 -7.22
C GLY A 193 -1.22 -2.97 -5.71
N TYR A 194 -2.31 -2.43 -5.22
CA TYR A 194 -2.72 -2.46 -3.81
C TYR A 194 -3.91 -3.41 -3.57
N GLY A 195 -4.27 -4.22 -4.57
CA GLY A 195 -5.41 -5.13 -4.47
C GLY A 195 -5.37 -6.08 -3.29
N GLY A 196 -4.19 -6.51 -2.85
CA GLY A 196 -4.00 -7.36 -1.68
C GLY A 196 -3.93 -6.62 -0.33
N ASN A 197 -3.82 -5.29 -0.34
CA ASN A 197 -3.57 -4.49 0.86
C ASN A 197 -4.77 -3.61 1.24
N ILE A 198 -5.60 -3.27 0.27
CA ILE A 198 -6.73 -2.35 0.44
C ILE A 198 -8.02 -3.07 0.04
N THR A 199 -9.02 -3.07 0.91
CA THR A 199 -10.32 -3.69 0.63
C THR A 199 -11.03 -3.04 -0.54
N LEU A 200 -11.93 -3.76 -1.23
CA LEU A 200 -12.74 -3.21 -2.33
C LEU A 200 -13.42 -1.90 -1.96
N ARG A 201 -14.10 -1.89 -0.81
CA ARG A 201 -14.78 -0.70 -0.32
C ARG A 201 -13.83 0.47 -0.09
N ASP A 202 -12.67 0.22 0.51
CA ASP A 202 -11.67 1.27 0.77
C ASP A 202 -11.07 1.78 -0.54
N ARG A 203 -10.91 0.94 -1.57
CA ARG A 203 -10.48 1.39 -2.91
C ARG A 203 -11.49 2.35 -3.53
N TRP A 204 -12.78 2.04 -3.47
CA TRP A 204 -13.84 2.96 -3.93
C TRP A 204 -13.91 4.23 -3.08
N ALA A 205 -13.66 4.14 -1.79
CA ALA A 205 -13.57 5.33 -0.94
C ALA A 205 -12.38 6.23 -1.35
N ILE A 206 -11.25 5.64 -1.72
CA ILE A 206 -10.10 6.39 -2.26
C ILE A 206 -10.46 7.04 -3.60
N VAL A 207 -11.16 6.34 -4.51
CA VAL A 207 -11.64 6.93 -5.77
C VAL A 207 -12.52 8.14 -5.50
N ALA A 208 -13.50 8.01 -4.60
CA ALA A 208 -14.37 9.11 -4.21
C ALA A 208 -13.59 10.30 -3.61
N TYR A 209 -12.59 10.03 -2.78
CA TYR A 209 -11.73 11.08 -2.21
C TYR A 209 -10.87 11.76 -3.29
N ILE A 210 -10.34 11.02 -4.26
CA ILE A 210 -9.61 11.62 -5.40
C ILE A 210 -10.54 12.56 -6.17
N ARG A 211 -11.81 12.20 -6.38
CA ARG A 211 -12.79 13.11 -7.01
C ARG A 211 -13.02 14.37 -6.19
N SER A 212 -13.08 14.26 -4.86
CA SER A 212 -13.19 15.45 -4.00
C SER A 212 -11.97 16.35 -4.11
N LEU A 213 -10.76 15.82 -4.21
CA LEU A 213 -9.54 16.60 -4.44
C LEU A 213 -9.57 17.32 -5.80
N GLN A 214 -10.06 16.65 -6.85
CA GLN A 214 -10.19 17.25 -8.19
C GLN A 214 -11.23 18.38 -8.21
N LEU A 215 -12.37 18.19 -7.53
CA LEU A 215 -13.41 19.21 -7.41
C LEU A 215 -12.90 20.43 -6.63
N ALA A 216 -12.27 20.20 -5.49
CA ALA A 216 -11.69 21.28 -4.68
C ALA A 216 -10.62 22.09 -5.47
N ALA A 217 -9.79 21.40 -6.25
CA ALA A 217 -8.80 22.07 -7.10
C ALA A 217 -9.47 22.95 -8.19
N LYS A 218 -10.56 22.45 -8.79
CA LYS A 218 -11.34 23.20 -9.78
C LYS A 218 -11.98 24.43 -9.17
N GLU A 219 -12.61 24.30 -7.99
CA GLU A 219 -13.24 25.41 -7.27
C GLU A 219 -12.23 26.48 -6.81
N ALA A 220 -11.06 26.05 -6.38
CA ALA A 220 -9.96 26.95 -5.99
C ALA A 220 -9.32 27.69 -7.17
N GLY A 221 -9.75 27.43 -8.41
CA GLY A 221 -9.17 28.04 -9.60
C GLY A 221 -7.69 27.73 -9.79
N VAL A 222 -7.24 26.57 -9.29
CA VAL A 222 -5.86 26.10 -9.44
C VAL A 222 -5.64 25.81 -10.92
N THR A 223 -5.32 26.86 -11.67
CA THR A 223 -4.76 26.75 -13.01
C THR A 223 -3.33 26.27 -12.81
N LEU A 224 -3.13 24.98 -12.95
CA LEU A 224 -1.81 24.41 -12.82
C LEU A 224 -0.97 24.84 -14.03
N GLN A 225 0.05 25.63 -13.73
CA GLN A 225 1.18 25.88 -14.62
C GLN A 225 2.07 24.66 -14.70
#